data_e203d69244b12fbd9a5e82fab495c2af
#
_entry.id   e203d69244b12fbd9a5e82fab495c2af
#
_cell.length_a   1.000
_cell.length_b   1.000
_cell.length_c   1.000
_cell.angle_alpha   90.00
_cell.angle_beta   90.00
_cell.angle_gamma   90.00
#
_symmetry.space_group_name_H-M   'P 1'
#
loop_
_entity.id
_entity.type
_entity.pdbx_description
1 polymer ?
#
loop_
_entity_poly.entity_id
_entity_poly.type
_entity_poly.pdbx_seq_one_letter_code
_entity_poly.pdbx_strand_id
1 'polypeptide(L)'
;MSTIVKTSAGEEVELQTYPHQRNRAFTNTQDDIPLVGRNDIYSTTYTINEPSSSSSSSSSSSTSSTSSSPVSASASHSSSDDSLASQTSHDHLSYPDGGLRAYSVTLGSFLGLIVNLGLLNSIGALQTYISRNQLSSLLELNISWIFAVYLSLTYAGGLISGPIFDRRGPMWLLVASTLLIFAGLMGAASSVEIWHFILSFFSLGVGNGLGMGPLIGVVSHWFERNRGINTGLATCGGSLGAMVFPLMLRSLYVKIGYVWAVRVLAFICITCMVGSILLVKERFRKVGKVKGSKDDEGEEEEEREEGDDEYVRGQGHGQGHGRIASLQRESKTEKLINSLKKMLRIGDYRFLFLIVGSFFAELSLVLLLTYFASYSIAQGASESTSYLLLVVWNATGIFGRFIPGYIGDHYGMFNINLLMNIGYMLLILVLLLPFGPKSRGVLWTFAGLGGFCSGSILSLLPTCLFQITPVNELGKKYGIVTCLMAIGNLFGIPIAAAIIGDGSQQEYNHFMVFVGVLALSGTVFWYFSRTAIVGLKLNVKV
;
A
#
# COMPACT_ATOMS: atom_id res chain seq x y z
N MET A 1 38.68 29.42 35.75
CA MET A 1 39.99 29.61 35.10
C MET A 1 39.70 29.63 33.61
N SER A 2 39.80 30.79 32.99
CA SER A 2 39.63 30.96 31.54
C SER A 2 41.00 30.79 30.88
N THR A 3 41.07 29.95 29.87
CA THR A 3 42.30 29.74 29.10
C THR A 3 42.17 30.51 27.79
N ILE A 4 43.05 31.48 27.61
CA ILE A 4 43.14 32.26 26.37
C ILE A 4 44.05 31.53 25.39
N VAL A 5 43.56 31.20 24.21
CA VAL A 5 44.33 30.57 23.12
C VAL A 5 44.45 31.57 21.97
N LYS A 6 45.65 31.89 21.55
CA LYS A 6 45.92 32.73 20.37
C LYS A 6 45.90 31.86 19.10
N THR A 7 45.07 32.25 18.15
CA THR A 7 45.07 31.67 16.81
C THR A 7 46.15 32.27 15.94
N SER A 8 46.58 31.57 14.92
CA SER A 8 47.64 31.99 13.99
C SER A 8 47.31 33.28 13.16
N ALA A 9 46.10 33.84 13.33
CA ALA A 9 45.63 35.05 12.70
C ALA A 9 45.54 36.26 13.67
N GLY A 10 45.98 36.12 14.95
CA GLY A 10 46.09 37.25 15.89
C GLY A 10 44.79 37.62 16.61
N GLU A 11 43.72 36.89 16.50
CA GLU A 11 42.47 37.11 17.24
C GLU A 11 42.45 36.29 18.56
N GLU A 12 42.10 36.98 19.65
CA GLU A 12 41.92 36.35 20.98
C GLU A 12 40.46 35.85 21.14
N VAL A 13 40.28 34.55 21.27
CA VAL A 13 38.97 33.95 21.53
C VAL A 13 38.94 33.40 22.95
N GLU A 14 38.00 33.88 23.76
CA GLU A 14 37.75 33.44 25.14
C GLU A 14 36.80 32.24 25.14
N LEU A 15 37.31 31.07 25.51
CA LEU A 15 36.51 29.83 25.65
C LEU A 15 35.99 29.72 27.09
N GLN A 16 34.68 29.90 27.26
CA GLN A 16 33.98 29.59 28.51
C GLN A 16 33.80 28.07 28.66
N THR A 17 34.51 27.50 29.61
CA THR A 17 34.33 26.11 30.03
C THR A 17 33.16 25.97 31.01
N TYR A 18 32.09 25.26 30.62
CA TYR A 18 31.04 24.85 31.53
C TYR A 18 31.53 23.68 32.41
N PRO A 19 31.25 23.67 33.73
CA PRO A 19 31.70 22.60 34.62
C PRO A 19 30.91 21.30 34.40
N HIS A 20 31.63 20.22 34.22
CA HIS A 20 31.15 18.85 34.27
C HIS A 20 30.43 18.58 35.59
N GLN A 21 29.17 18.22 35.58
CA GLN A 21 28.48 17.62 36.72
C GLN A 21 28.94 16.19 36.91
N ARG A 22 29.64 15.99 38.04
CA ARG A 22 30.12 14.72 38.57
C ARG A 22 28.92 13.88 39.04
N ASN A 23 28.90 12.62 38.65
CA ASN A 23 28.08 11.54 39.18
C ASN A 23 27.99 11.56 40.71
N ARG A 24 26.79 11.58 41.26
CA ARG A 24 26.50 11.17 42.64
C ARG A 24 25.95 9.77 42.65
N ALA A 25 26.69 8.89 43.34
CA ALA A 25 26.29 7.55 43.71
C ALA A 25 25.06 7.58 44.63
N PHE A 26 24.09 6.74 44.33
CA PHE A 26 22.98 6.45 45.23
C PHE A 26 23.46 5.50 46.33
N THR A 27 23.49 6.02 47.57
CA THR A 27 23.53 5.22 48.79
C THR A 27 22.12 4.87 49.23
N ASN A 28 21.88 3.59 49.50
CA ASN A 28 20.72 3.05 50.17
C ASN A 28 20.47 3.73 51.52
N THR A 29 19.26 4.20 51.75
CA THR A 29 18.67 4.27 53.09
C THR A 29 17.24 3.73 52.99
N GLN A 30 17.09 2.64 53.67
CA GLN A 30 15.89 1.96 54.11
C GLN A 30 15.34 2.81 55.26
N ASP A 31 14.09 3.23 55.23
CA ASP A 31 13.27 3.42 56.41
C ASP A 31 11.80 3.75 56.05
N ASP A 32 10.96 2.96 56.68
CA ASP A 32 9.59 3.21 57.20
C ASP A 32 8.38 3.37 56.28
N ILE A 33 7.67 2.25 56.20
CA ILE A 33 6.26 2.11 55.85
C ILE A 33 5.42 2.22 57.14
N PRO A 34 4.29 2.93 57.18
CA PRO A 34 3.18 2.59 58.06
C PRO A 34 2.05 1.87 57.30
N LEU A 35 1.73 0.71 57.79
CA LEU A 35 0.53 -0.08 57.52
C LEU A 35 -0.72 0.56 58.16
N VAL A 36 -1.79 0.78 57.40
CA VAL A 36 -3.22 0.81 57.79
C VAL A 36 -3.99 0.66 56.46
N GLY A 37 -4.95 -0.17 56.25
CA GLY A 37 -5.87 -0.98 57.01
C GLY A 37 -6.78 -1.69 55.97
N ARG A 38 -7.20 -2.81 56.39
CA ARG A 38 -7.96 -3.88 55.74
C ARG A 38 -9.46 -3.52 55.56
N ASN A 39 -10.08 -4.23 54.61
CA ASN A 39 -11.54 -4.42 54.33
C ASN A 39 -12.07 -3.53 53.18
N ASP A 40 -12.79 -4.01 52.13
CA ASP A 40 -13.78 -5.09 52.10
C ASP A 40 -13.95 -5.65 50.68
N ILE A 41 -14.28 -6.92 50.69
CA ILE A 41 -14.65 -7.77 49.56
C ILE A 41 -16.11 -7.48 49.19
N TYR A 42 -16.40 -7.19 47.91
CA TYR A 42 -17.72 -7.47 47.33
C TYR A 42 -17.57 -8.29 46.06
N SER A 43 -17.81 -9.58 46.23
CA SER A 43 -18.12 -10.53 45.16
C SER A 43 -19.57 -10.35 44.72
N THR A 44 -19.79 -10.04 43.47
CA THR A 44 -21.13 -10.12 42.88
C THR A 44 -21.13 -11.28 41.88
N THR A 45 -21.69 -12.37 42.35
CA THR A 45 -22.03 -13.58 41.58
C THR A 45 -23.30 -13.32 40.78
N TYR A 46 -23.26 -13.42 39.47
CA TYR A 46 -24.46 -13.52 38.66
C TYR A 46 -24.76 -14.98 38.36
N THR A 47 -25.86 -15.43 38.92
CA THR A 47 -26.51 -16.73 38.68
C THR A 47 -27.17 -16.74 37.32
N ILE A 48 -26.82 -17.77 36.53
CA ILE A 48 -27.49 -18.16 35.31
C ILE A 48 -28.73 -18.97 35.71
N ASN A 49 -29.90 -18.52 35.33
CA ASN A 49 -31.15 -19.30 35.38
C ASN A 49 -31.40 -19.89 33.97
N GLU A 50 -31.30 -21.19 33.88
CA GLU A 50 -31.98 -21.97 32.88
C GLU A 50 -33.46 -22.17 33.26
N PRO A 51 -34.40 -22.23 32.32
CA PRO A 51 -35.67 -22.92 32.55
C PRO A 51 -35.69 -24.26 31.79
N SER A 52 -35.97 -25.22 32.61
CA SER A 52 -36.23 -26.64 32.34
C SER A 52 -37.38 -26.90 31.38
N SER A 53 -37.18 -27.99 30.65
CA SER A 53 -38.12 -28.82 29.90
C SER A 53 -39.46 -29.10 30.57
N SER A 54 -40.51 -29.09 29.76
CA SER A 54 -41.64 -30.00 29.98
C SER A 54 -42.23 -30.46 28.64
N SER A 55 -42.22 -31.75 28.52
CA SER A 55 -42.84 -32.62 27.55
C SER A 55 -44.37 -32.59 27.61
N SER A 56 -45.03 -32.67 26.46
CA SER A 56 -46.23 -33.52 26.34
C SER A 56 -46.57 -33.85 24.88
N SER A 57 -46.66 -35.08 24.66
CA SER A 57 -47.17 -35.95 23.62
C SER A 57 -48.65 -35.73 23.24
N SER A 58 -48.95 -36.00 21.97
CA SER A 58 -50.07 -36.83 21.45
C SER A 58 -50.31 -36.48 19.99
N SER A 59 -50.03 -37.37 19.07
CA SER A 59 -50.78 -38.53 18.58
C SER A 59 -51.90 -38.24 17.59
N SER A 60 -51.77 -38.97 16.49
CA SER A 60 -52.80 -39.53 15.60
C SER A 60 -53.25 -38.64 14.43
N SER A 61 -53.20 -39.07 13.27
CA SER A 61 -53.50 -40.26 12.49
C SER A 61 -54.13 -39.89 11.14
N SER A 62 -53.62 -40.51 10.10
CA SER A 62 -54.33 -41.16 8.98
C SER A 62 -55.30 -40.31 8.14
N THR A 63 -55.34 -40.40 6.83
CA THR A 63 -55.46 -41.49 5.87
C THR A 63 -55.51 -40.93 4.45
N SER A 64 -54.82 -41.54 3.53
CA SER A 64 -55.25 -42.14 2.25
C SER A 64 -56.28 -41.37 1.41
N SER A 65 -56.11 -41.18 0.14
CA SER A 65 -56.16 -42.13 -0.96
C SER A 65 -56.24 -41.43 -2.32
N THR A 66 -55.45 -41.91 -3.24
CA THR A 66 -55.76 -42.51 -4.53
C THR A 66 -56.34 -41.69 -5.68
N SER A 67 -55.60 -41.86 -6.78
CA SER A 67 -56.07 -42.16 -8.17
C SER A 67 -56.45 -40.92 -9.00
N SER A 68 -56.07 -40.77 -10.22
CA SER A 68 -55.80 -41.55 -11.41
C SER A 68 -55.59 -40.62 -12.59
N SER A 69 -54.69 -40.95 -13.45
CA SER A 69 -54.64 -40.45 -14.85
C SER A 69 -55.83 -41.06 -15.64
N PRO A 70 -56.16 -40.66 -16.86
CA PRO A 70 -55.26 -40.49 -18.02
C PRO A 70 -55.72 -39.52 -19.16
N VAL A 71 -54.71 -39.22 -20.04
CA VAL A 71 -54.77 -39.20 -21.54
C VAL A 71 -55.69 -38.22 -22.27
N SER A 72 -55.14 -37.38 -23.10
CA SER A 72 -55.09 -37.45 -24.55
C SER A 72 -54.66 -36.17 -25.22
N ALA A 73 -53.75 -36.30 -26.11
CA ALA A 73 -53.34 -35.67 -27.32
C ALA A 73 -54.30 -34.67 -28.00
N SER A 74 -53.73 -33.58 -28.47
CA SER A 74 -53.80 -33.19 -29.89
C SER A 74 -52.86 -32.05 -30.21
N ALA A 75 -52.18 -32.22 -31.32
CA ALA A 75 -51.23 -31.31 -31.96
C ALA A 75 -51.94 -30.14 -32.59
N SER A 76 -51.26 -28.99 -32.63
CA SER A 76 -51.28 -28.09 -33.80
C SER A 76 -50.08 -27.15 -33.78
N HIS A 77 -49.46 -27.10 -34.94
CA HIS A 77 -48.36 -26.24 -35.40
C HIS A 77 -48.54 -24.76 -35.08
N SER A 78 -47.46 -24.02 -34.74
CA SER A 78 -46.86 -23.07 -35.71
C SER A 78 -45.78 -22.20 -35.08
N SER A 79 -44.75 -22.01 -35.91
CA SER A 79 -43.80 -20.89 -36.02
C SER A 79 -42.79 -20.64 -34.90
N SER A 80 -41.60 -21.15 -35.16
CA SER A 80 -40.27 -20.53 -35.13
C SER A 80 -40.27 -19.03 -34.77
N ASP A 81 -39.74 -18.76 -33.58
CA ASP A 81 -38.89 -17.62 -33.31
C ASP A 81 -37.72 -18.11 -32.48
N ASP A 82 -36.65 -18.51 -33.16
CA ASP A 82 -35.32 -18.68 -32.66
C ASP A 82 -34.77 -17.31 -32.28
N SER A 83 -35.12 -16.82 -31.10
CA SER A 83 -34.27 -15.85 -30.42
C SER A 83 -33.16 -16.65 -29.77
N LEU A 84 -32.04 -16.74 -30.48
CA LEU A 84 -30.72 -17.05 -29.92
C LEU A 84 -30.43 -16.06 -28.80
N ALA A 85 -30.92 -16.30 -27.61
CA ALA A 85 -30.32 -15.77 -26.41
C ALA A 85 -28.92 -16.38 -26.34
N SER A 86 -27.93 -15.67 -26.84
CA SER A 86 -26.54 -15.91 -26.55
C SER A 86 -26.39 -15.86 -25.04
N GLN A 87 -26.51 -17.03 -24.41
CA GLN A 87 -26.02 -17.27 -23.07
C GLN A 87 -24.50 -17.11 -23.15
N THR A 88 -24.03 -15.87 -23.02
CA THR A 88 -22.68 -15.64 -22.54
C THR A 88 -22.61 -16.32 -21.20
N SER A 89 -22.09 -17.53 -21.19
CA SER A 89 -21.64 -18.24 -20.00
C SER A 89 -20.55 -17.39 -19.38
N HIS A 90 -20.93 -16.39 -18.58
CA HIS A 90 -20.05 -15.84 -17.56
C HIS A 90 -19.78 -17.03 -16.64
N ASP A 91 -18.63 -17.64 -16.82
CA ASP A 91 -18.02 -18.51 -15.83
C ASP A 91 -18.02 -17.72 -14.52
N HIS A 92 -19.02 -17.96 -13.68
CA HIS A 92 -19.08 -17.41 -12.33
C HIS A 92 -17.93 -18.04 -11.56
N LEU A 93 -16.79 -17.37 -11.55
CA LEU A 93 -15.65 -17.69 -10.69
C LEU A 93 -16.18 -17.75 -9.25
N SER A 94 -16.41 -18.96 -8.75
CA SER A 94 -16.88 -19.15 -7.37
C SER A 94 -15.79 -18.74 -6.40
N TYR A 95 -16.01 -17.68 -5.62
CA TYR A 95 -15.12 -17.26 -4.54
C TYR A 95 -15.51 -17.99 -3.24
N PRO A 96 -14.54 -18.48 -2.41
CA PRO A 96 -14.85 -19.15 -1.15
C PRO A 96 -15.41 -18.19 -0.10
N ASP A 97 -15.05 -16.90 -0.15
CA ASP A 97 -15.39 -15.85 0.82
C ASP A 97 -15.16 -16.22 2.29
N GLY A 98 -14.30 -17.22 2.55
CA GLY A 98 -13.98 -17.70 3.89
C GLY A 98 -13.25 -19.04 3.91
N GLY A 99 -13.14 -19.62 5.11
CA GLY A 99 -12.45 -20.88 5.37
C GLY A 99 -10.97 -20.72 5.73
N LEU A 100 -10.40 -21.72 6.40
CA LEU A 100 -9.03 -21.69 6.94
C LEU A 100 -7.96 -21.34 5.88
N ARG A 101 -8.15 -21.82 4.65
CA ARG A 101 -7.20 -21.52 3.56
C ARG A 101 -7.24 -20.06 3.12
N ALA A 102 -8.41 -19.46 3.02
CA ALA A 102 -8.56 -18.04 2.66
C ALA A 102 -7.95 -17.13 3.74
N TYR A 103 -8.24 -17.40 5.01
CA TYR A 103 -7.66 -16.64 6.12
C TYR A 103 -6.15 -16.88 6.30
N SER A 104 -5.65 -18.08 5.97
CA SER A 104 -4.19 -18.32 5.97
C SER A 104 -3.47 -17.48 4.91
N VAL A 105 -4.10 -17.26 3.74
CA VAL A 105 -3.56 -16.37 2.70
C VAL A 105 -3.58 -14.91 3.17
N THR A 106 -4.66 -14.47 3.83
CA THR A 106 -4.71 -13.13 4.43
C THR A 106 -3.61 -12.95 5.48
N LEU A 107 -3.37 -13.94 6.35
CA LEU A 107 -2.27 -13.92 7.31
C LEU A 107 -0.90 -13.92 6.62
N GLY A 108 -0.72 -14.70 5.56
CA GLY A 108 0.50 -14.69 4.76
C GLY A 108 0.76 -13.34 4.12
N SER A 109 -0.28 -12.69 3.56
CA SER A 109 -0.20 -11.33 3.03
C SER A 109 0.10 -10.31 4.13
N PHE A 110 -0.50 -10.43 5.31
CA PHE A 110 -0.21 -9.60 6.47
C PHE A 110 1.27 -9.68 6.87
N LEU A 111 1.85 -10.88 6.98
CA LEU A 111 3.27 -11.07 7.31
C LEU A 111 4.19 -10.47 6.23
N GLY A 112 3.88 -10.68 4.95
CA GLY A 112 4.65 -10.09 3.85
C GLY A 112 4.55 -8.55 3.83
N LEU A 113 3.38 -7.99 4.13
CA LEU A 113 3.16 -6.55 4.16
C LEU A 113 3.72 -5.87 5.41
N ILE A 114 3.95 -6.59 6.54
CA ILE A 114 4.79 -6.09 7.65
C ILE A 114 6.15 -5.66 7.09
N VAL A 115 6.73 -6.47 6.20
CA VAL A 115 8.03 -6.18 5.61
C VAL A 115 7.92 -5.09 4.56
N ASN A 116 7.10 -5.31 3.53
CA ASN A 116 7.07 -4.42 2.36
C ASN A 116 6.58 -3.00 2.70
N LEU A 117 5.40 -2.86 3.29
CA LEU A 117 4.86 -1.55 3.69
C LEU A 117 5.53 -1.03 4.98
N GLY A 118 5.95 -1.94 5.87
CA GLY A 118 6.66 -1.56 7.09
C GLY A 118 8.00 -0.90 6.79
N LEU A 119 8.83 -1.46 5.91
CA LEU A 119 10.09 -0.86 5.46
C LEU A 119 9.85 0.46 4.73
N LEU A 120 8.84 0.50 3.82
CA LEU A 120 8.47 1.71 3.10
C LEU A 120 8.23 2.89 4.06
N ASN A 121 7.40 2.67 5.07
CA ASN A 121 7.02 3.72 6.03
C ASN A 121 8.09 3.99 7.10
N SER A 122 9.08 3.09 7.26
CA SER A 122 10.17 3.22 8.23
C SER A 122 11.43 3.83 7.64
N ILE A 123 11.42 4.12 6.34
CA ILE A 123 12.61 4.57 5.61
C ILE A 123 13.18 5.87 6.18
N GLY A 124 12.32 6.78 6.64
CA GLY A 124 12.73 8.05 7.25
C GLY A 124 13.57 7.86 8.52
N ALA A 125 13.33 6.82 9.31
CA ALA A 125 14.15 6.51 10.48
C ALA A 125 15.56 6.03 10.10
N LEU A 126 15.68 5.21 9.05
CA LEU A 126 16.96 4.78 8.48
C LEU A 126 17.70 5.98 7.87
N GLN A 127 17.01 6.81 7.09
CA GLN A 127 17.56 8.02 6.48
C GLN A 127 18.16 8.94 7.55
N THR A 128 17.39 9.30 8.57
CA THR A 128 17.82 10.20 9.64
C THR A 128 19.08 9.67 10.36
N TYR A 129 19.16 8.36 10.60
CA TYR A 129 20.34 7.79 11.25
C TYR A 129 21.55 7.77 10.33
N ILE A 130 21.40 7.36 9.07
CA ILE A 130 22.48 7.28 8.08
C ILE A 130 23.04 8.67 7.78
N SER A 131 22.19 9.68 7.60
CA SER A 131 22.62 11.04 7.31
C SER A 131 23.41 11.67 8.47
N ARG A 132 23.03 11.38 9.72
CA ARG A 132 23.70 11.94 10.90
C ARG A 132 24.98 11.22 11.32
N ASN A 133 25.14 9.92 10.96
CA ASN A 133 26.26 9.11 11.46
C ASN A 133 27.17 8.61 10.34
N GLN A 134 26.67 7.83 9.37
CA GLN A 134 27.50 7.19 8.35
C GLN A 134 27.92 8.14 7.23
N LEU A 135 27.00 9.00 6.79
CA LEU A 135 27.19 9.90 5.66
C LEU A 135 27.17 11.39 6.12
N SER A 136 27.55 11.67 7.36
CA SER A 136 27.50 13.00 7.96
C SER A 136 28.37 14.05 7.28
N SER A 137 29.34 13.64 6.46
CA SER A 137 30.20 14.52 5.65
C SER A 137 29.56 15.00 4.35
N LEU A 138 28.42 14.41 3.94
CA LEU A 138 27.76 14.69 2.67
C LEU A 138 26.56 15.63 2.87
N LEU A 139 26.25 16.40 1.82
CA LEU A 139 25.04 17.21 1.79
C LEU A 139 23.79 16.35 1.91
N GLU A 140 22.85 16.75 2.74
CA GLU A 140 21.60 16.02 2.99
C GLU A 140 20.80 15.79 1.69
N LEU A 141 20.89 16.73 0.75
CA LEU A 141 20.30 16.61 -0.58
C LEU A 141 20.82 15.37 -1.34
N ASN A 142 22.12 15.10 -1.29
CA ASN A 142 22.71 13.93 -1.99
C ASN A 142 22.27 12.62 -1.34
N ILE A 143 22.12 12.61 -0.03
CA ILE A 143 21.66 11.46 0.73
C ILE A 143 20.17 11.17 0.45
N SER A 144 19.35 12.22 0.37
CA SER A 144 17.91 12.09 0.12
C SER A 144 17.58 11.43 -1.22
N TRP A 145 18.42 11.59 -2.24
CA TRP A 145 18.26 10.90 -3.53
C TRP A 145 18.32 9.38 -3.42
N ILE A 146 19.12 8.81 -2.51
CA ILE A 146 19.20 7.36 -2.29
C ILE A 146 17.82 6.83 -1.88
N PHE A 147 17.16 7.54 -0.98
CA PHE A 147 15.85 7.16 -0.45
C PHE A 147 14.71 7.46 -1.41
N ALA A 148 14.80 8.55 -2.18
CA ALA A 148 13.85 8.85 -3.25
C ALA A 148 13.86 7.77 -4.34
N VAL A 149 15.04 7.29 -4.75
CA VAL A 149 15.20 6.18 -5.70
C VAL A 149 14.63 4.89 -5.13
N TYR A 150 14.89 4.57 -3.86
CA TYR A 150 14.29 3.43 -3.18
C TYR A 150 12.76 3.45 -3.24
N LEU A 151 12.15 4.57 -2.86
CA LEU A 151 10.70 4.75 -2.89
C LEU A 151 10.14 4.62 -4.30
N SER A 152 10.78 5.29 -5.27
CA SER A 152 10.38 5.23 -6.66
C SER A 152 10.44 3.79 -7.21
N LEU A 153 11.52 3.05 -6.94
CA LEU A 153 11.65 1.65 -7.37
C LEU A 153 10.62 0.74 -6.72
N THR A 154 10.29 0.99 -5.46
CA THR A 154 9.25 0.25 -4.74
C THR A 154 7.90 0.34 -5.45
N TYR A 155 7.51 1.54 -5.87
CA TYR A 155 6.26 1.73 -6.61
C TYR A 155 6.35 1.32 -8.07
N ALA A 156 7.46 1.62 -8.75
CA ALA A 156 7.68 1.25 -10.16
C ALA A 156 7.75 -0.26 -10.37
N GLY A 157 8.21 -1.01 -9.36
CA GLY A 157 8.28 -2.47 -9.40
C GLY A 157 6.94 -3.15 -9.69
N GLY A 158 5.83 -2.49 -9.37
CA GLY A 158 4.48 -2.93 -9.72
C GLY A 158 4.24 -3.12 -11.21
N LEU A 159 4.89 -2.31 -12.05
CA LEU A 159 4.79 -2.41 -13.51
C LEU A 159 5.35 -3.75 -14.04
N ILE A 160 6.38 -4.26 -13.40
CA ILE A 160 7.03 -5.53 -13.76
C ILE A 160 6.31 -6.68 -13.04
N SER A 161 6.08 -6.54 -11.73
CA SER A 161 5.49 -7.61 -10.91
C SER A 161 4.03 -7.88 -11.27
N GLY A 162 3.25 -6.87 -11.70
CA GLY A 162 1.85 -7.01 -12.02
C GLY A 162 1.57 -8.01 -13.15
N PRO A 163 2.10 -7.82 -14.37
CA PRO A 163 1.91 -8.77 -15.47
C PRO A 163 2.48 -10.18 -15.17
N ILE A 164 3.56 -10.27 -14.40
CA ILE A 164 4.13 -11.57 -13.98
C ILE A 164 3.19 -12.25 -12.99
N PHE A 165 2.63 -11.49 -12.04
CA PHE A 165 1.63 -11.99 -11.10
C PHE A 165 0.40 -12.55 -11.82
N ASP A 166 -0.16 -11.82 -12.80
CA ASP A 166 -1.33 -12.24 -13.57
C ASP A 166 -1.08 -13.51 -14.40
N ARG A 167 0.18 -13.73 -14.84
CA ARG A 167 0.54 -14.89 -15.68
C ARG A 167 1.07 -16.10 -14.90
N ARG A 168 1.93 -15.87 -13.90
CA ARG A 168 2.72 -16.92 -13.20
C ARG A 168 2.40 -17.04 -11.72
N GLY A 169 1.54 -16.16 -11.18
CA GLY A 169 1.19 -16.12 -9.77
C GLY A 169 2.24 -15.46 -8.87
N PRO A 170 2.00 -15.44 -7.52
CA PRO A 170 2.81 -14.67 -6.57
C PRO A 170 4.14 -15.33 -6.20
N MET A 171 4.26 -16.66 -6.29
CA MET A 171 5.31 -17.42 -5.59
C MET A 171 6.74 -16.98 -5.98
N TRP A 172 7.05 -16.93 -7.28
CA TRP A 172 8.36 -16.55 -7.76
C TRP A 172 8.72 -15.10 -7.43
N LEU A 173 7.71 -14.21 -7.46
CA LEU A 173 7.88 -12.81 -7.11
C LEU A 173 8.20 -12.64 -5.63
N LEU A 174 7.53 -13.40 -4.75
CA LEU A 174 7.78 -13.36 -3.30
C LEU A 174 9.15 -13.93 -2.94
N VAL A 175 9.60 -14.99 -3.60
CA VAL A 175 10.95 -15.54 -3.40
C VAL A 175 12.01 -14.52 -3.83
N ALA A 176 11.89 -13.95 -5.05
CA ALA A 176 12.81 -12.93 -5.54
C ALA A 176 12.82 -11.69 -4.63
N SER A 177 11.63 -11.22 -4.21
CA SER A 177 11.47 -10.13 -3.26
C SER A 177 12.20 -10.40 -1.95
N THR A 178 12.04 -11.60 -1.38
CA THR A 178 12.68 -11.99 -0.12
C THR A 178 14.19 -11.93 -0.22
N LEU A 179 14.76 -12.49 -1.29
CA LEU A 179 16.21 -12.51 -1.50
C LEU A 179 16.78 -11.11 -1.68
N LEU A 180 16.11 -10.26 -2.48
CA LEU A 180 16.56 -8.90 -2.76
C LEU A 180 16.43 -7.99 -1.53
N ILE A 181 15.34 -8.11 -0.74
CA ILE A 181 15.17 -7.35 0.51
C ILE A 181 16.25 -7.76 1.52
N PHE A 182 16.47 -9.06 1.69
CA PHE A 182 17.49 -9.55 2.60
C PHE A 182 18.90 -9.10 2.18
N ALA A 183 19.24 -9.25 0.90
CA ALA A 183 20.53 -8.81 0.37
C ALA A 183 20.71 -7.28 0.51
N GLY A 184 19.66 -6.50 0.22
CA GLY A 184 19.68 -5.04 0.37
C GLY A 184 19.89 -4.58 1.82
N LEU A 185 19.21 -5.19 2.79
CA LEU A 185 19.39 -4.87 4.22
C LEU A 185 20.77 -5.32 4.73
N MET A 186 21.24 -6.51 4.34
CA MET A 186 22.57 -6.98 4.72
C MET A 186 23.68 -6.13 4.10
N GLY A 187 23.48 -5.69 2.83
CA GLY A 187 24.35 -4.73 2.18
C GLY A 187 24.38 -3.40 2.90
N ALA A 188 23.21 -2.82 3.21
CA ALA A 188 23.09 -1.56 3.94
C ALA A 188 23.73 -1.61 5.33
N ALA A 189 23.66 -2.75 6.03
CA ALA A 189 24.32 -2.96 7.30
C ALA A 189 25.84 -2.90 7.22
N SER A 190 26.41 -3.29 6.08
CA SER A 190 27.87 -3.35 5.86
C SER A 190 28.38 -2.16 5.03
N SER A 191 27.51 -1.22 4.66
CA SER A 191 27.85 -0.07 3.82
C SER A 191 28.65 0.98 4.61
N VAL A 192 29.70 1.49 3.96
CA VAL A 192 30.56 2.56 4.49
C VAL A 192 30.51 3.77 3.56
N GLU A 193 30.60 3.56 2.25
CA GLU A 193 30.60 4.60 1.24
C GLU A 193 29.22 4.77 0.58
N ILE A 194 28.98 5.93 -0.02
CA ILE A 194 27.69 6.30 -0.62
C ILE A 194 27.23 5.29 -1.69
N TRP A 195 28.12 4.78 -2.52
CA TRP A 195 27.78 3.85 -3.59
C TRP A 195 27.32 2.47 -3.06
N HIS A 196 27.84 2.02 -1.89
CA HIS A 196 27.36 0.84 -1.21
C HIS A 196 25.90 1.03 -0.76
N PHE A 197 25.57 2.19 -0.22
CA PHE A 197 24.19 2.53 0.14
C PHE A 197 23.28 2.59 -1.09
N ILE A 198 23.72 3.21 -2.19
CA ILE A 198 22.96 3.27 -3.44
C ILE A 198 22.62 1.85 -3.93
N LEU A 199 23.59 0.96 -4.00
CA LEU A 199 23.37 -0.42 -4.47
C LEU A 199 22.45 -1.20 -3.51
N SER A 200 22.64 -1.03 -2.21
CA SER A 200 21.84 -1.68 -1.17
C SER A 200 20.38 -1.24 -1.22
N PHE A 201 20.12 0.07 -1.29
CA PHE A 201 18.77 0.62 -1.37
C PHE A 201 18.12 0.40 -2.73
N PHE A 202 18.90 0.31 -3.82
CA PHE A 202 18.42 -0.14 -5.13
C PHE A 202 17.88 -1.57 -5.04
N SER A 203 18.67 -2.50 -4.50
CA SER A 203 18.25 -3.90 -4.30
C SER A 203 16.99 -3.98 -3.42
N LEU A 204 16.97 -3.21 -2.32
CA LEU A 204 15.84 -3.13 -1.40
C LEU A 204 14.57 -2.60 -2.09
N GLY A 205 14.69 -1.56 -2.91
CA GLY A 205 13.57 -0.96 -3.65
C GLY A 205 12.99 -1.91 -4.69
N VAL A 206 13.83 -2.55 -5.48
CA VAL A 206 13.39 -3.56 -6.46
C VAL A 206 12.72 -4.74 -5.73
N GLY A 207 13.35 -5.26 -4.67
CA GLY A 207 12.79 -6.34 -3.88
C GLY A 207 11.42 -6.00 -3.32
N ASN A 208 11.27 -4.80 -2.76
CA ASN A 208 10.00 -4.33 -2.20
C ASN A 208 8.91 -4.16 -3.27
N GLY A 209 9.27 -3.62 -4.44
CA GLY A 209 8.35 -3.45 -5.56
C GLY A 209 7.86 -4.77 -6.18
N LEU A 210 8.70 -5.82 -6.15
CA LEU A 210 8.29 -7.15 -6.60
C LEU A 210 7.29 -7.82 -5.64
N GLY A 211 7.40 -7.57 -4.33
CA GLY A 211 6.56 -8.22 -3.32
C GLY A 211 5.22 -7.54 -3.08
N MET A 212 5.17 -6.20 -3.14
CA MET A 212 4.01 -5.41 -2.70
C MET A 212 2.73 -5.73 -3.48
N GLY A 213 2.78 -5.72 -4.82
CA GLY A 213 1.62 -5.98 -5.68
C GLY A 213 1.03 -7.37 -5.49
N PRO A 214 1.82 -8.44 -5.58
CA PRO A 214 1.35 -9.81 -5.38
C PRO A 214 0.74 -10.08 -4.00
N LEU A 215 1.31 -9.49 -2.92
CA LEU A 215 0.79 -9.65 -1.56
C LEU A 215 -0.59 -9.02 -1.38
N ILE A 216 -0.85 -7.90 -2.04
CA ILE A 216 -2.17 -7.27 -2.01
C ILE A 216 -3.14 -7.99 -2.97
N GLY A 217 -2.67 -8.30 -4.18
CA GLY A 217 -3.48 -8.91 -5.23
C GLY A 217 -4.00 -10.29 -4.90
N VAL A 218 -3.21 -11.13 -4.23
CA VAL A 218 -3.60 -12.52 -3.93
C VAL A 218 -4.81 -12.61 -3.01
N VAL A 219 -5.05 -11.64 -2.13
CA VAL A 219 -6.23 -11.60 -1.25
C VAL A 219 -7.51 -11.55 -2.07
N SER A 220 -7.52 -10.80 -3.18
CA SER A 220 -8.68 -10.68 -4.07
C SER A 220 -9.04 -11.96 -4.84
N HIS A 221 -8.13 -12.94 -4.89
CA HIS A 221 -8.42 -14.27 -5.48
C HIS A 221 -9.28 -15.16 -4.55
N TRP A 222 -9.36 -14.84 -3.27
CA TRP A 222 -10.05 -15.64 -2.26
C TRP A 222 -11.34 -15.01 -1.76
N PHE A 223 -11.46 -13.67 -1.83
CA PHE A 223 -12.58 -12.92 -1.30
C PHE A 223 -13.21 -12.02 -2.37
N GLU A 224 -14.52 -12.09 -2.50
CA GLU A 224 -15.33 -11.18 -3.31
C GLU A 224 -16.21 -10.29 -2.42
N ARG A 225 -17.03 -10.90 -1.57
CA ARG A 225 -17.95 -10.20 -0.68
C ARG A 225 -17.25 -9.48 0.46
N ASN A 226 -16.22 -10.11 1.04
CA ASN A 226 -15.47 -9.61 2.21
C ASN A 226 -14.06 -9.11 1.79
N ARG A 227 -13.91 -8.58 0.58
CA ARG A 227 -12.62 -8.17 0.02
C ARG A 227 -12.01 -7.01 0.79
N GLY A 228 -12.82 -6.01 1.15
CA GLY A 228 -12.35 -4.81 1.83
C GLY A 228 -11.78 -5.08 3.21
N ILE A 229 -12.50 -5.84 4.02
CA ILE A 229 -12.02 -6.20 5.37
C ILE A 229 -10.73 -7.03 5.31
N ASN A 230 -10.64 -8.02 4.40
CA ASN A 230 -9.47 -8.90 4.32
C ASN A 230 -8.25 -8.18 3.71
N THR A 231 -8.44 -7.29 2.73
CA THR A 231 -7.37 -6.43 2.22
C THR A 231 -6.93 -5.42 3.29
N GLY A 232 -7.88 -4.84 4.02
CA GLY A 232 -7.61 -4.00 5.18
C GLY A 232 -6.79 -4.73 6.24
N LEU A 233 -7.20 -5.95 6.62
CA LEU A 233 -6.48 -6.77 7.59
C LEU A 233 -5.07 -7.13 7.11
N ALA A 234 -4.90 -7.53 5.86
CA ALA A 234 -3.59 -7.80 5.29
C ALA A 234 -2.69 -6.55 5.33
N THR A 235 -3.20 -5.38 4.94
CA THR A 235 -2.43 -4.13 4.93
C THR A 235 -2.17 -3.55 6.32
N CYS A 236 -2.90 -3.94 7.37
CA CYS A 236 -2.59 -3.60 8.77
C CYS A 236 -1.17 -4.04 9.17
N GLY A 237 -0.65 -5.11 8.54
CA GLY A 237 0.75 -5.52 8.70
C GLY A 237 1.72 -4.37 8.42
N GLY A 238 1.44 -3.58 7.37
CA GLY A 238 2.28 -2.42 7.03
C GLY A 238 2.32 -1.35 8.13
N SER A 239 1.20 -1.02 8.75
CA SER A 239 1.16 -0.09 9.88
C SER A 239 1.88 -0.65 11.11
N LEU A 240 1.76 -1.96 11.36
CA LEU A 240 2.48 -2.62 12.44
C LEU A 240 4.00 -2.55 12.22
N GLY A 241 4.48 -2.87 11.01
CA GLY A 241 5.89 -2.74 10.64
C GLY A 241 6.39 -1.30 10.77
N ALA A 242 5.61 -0.32 10.27
CA ALA A 242 5.91 1.10 10.35
C ALA A 242 6.03 1.65 11.78
N MET A 243 5.34 1.03 12.73
CA MET A 243 5.44 1.37 14.15
C MET A 243 6.62 0.65 14.82
N VAL A 244 6.75 -0.66 14.58
CA VAL A 244 7.71 -1.52 15.29
C VAL A 244 9.16 -1.28 14.83
N PHE A 245 9.40 -1.17 13.51
CA PHE A 245 10.75 -1.08 12.97
C PHE A 245 11.52 0.17 13.43
N PRO A 246 10.97 1.40 13.36
CA PRO A 246 11.68 2.57 13.86
C PRO A 246 11.94 2.54 15.35
N LEU A 247 10.97 2.07 16.16
CA LEU A 247 11.14 1.95 17.62
C LEU A 247 12.21 0.93 17.97
N MET A 248 12.21 -0.21 17.29
CA MET A 248 13.22 -1.26 17.46
C MET A 248 14.61 -0.75 17.06
N LEU A 249 14.76 -0.14 15.88
CA LEU A 249 16.03 0.37 15.40
C LEU A 249 16.60 1.43 16.34
N ARG A 250 15.77 2.39 16.78
CA ARG A 250 16.19 3.41 17.76
C ARG A 250 16.77 2.79 19.04
N SER A 251 16.14 1.74 19.57
CA SER A 251 16.63 1.03 20.75
C SER A 251 17.90 0.24 20.48
N LEU A 252 17.96 -0.43 19.32
CA LEU A 252 19.09 -1.29 18.97
C LEU A 252 20.33 -0.50 18.57
N TYR A 253 20.19 0.67 17.92
CA TYR A 253 21.33 1.53 17.58
C TYR A 253 22.18 1.87 18.79
N VAL A 254 21.55 2.15 19.93
CA VAL A 254 22.25 2.48 21.18
C VAL A 254 22.87 1.25 21.84
N LYS A 255 22.21 0.07 21.74
CA LYS A 255 22.62 -1.14 22.46
C LYS A 255 23.68 -1.97 21.73
N ILE A 256 23.52 -2.15 20.43
CA ILE A 256 24.33 -3.09 19.62
C ILE A 256 24.95 -2.43 18.39
N GLY A 257 24.73 -1.13 18.18
CA GLY A 257 25.24 -0.36 17.06
C GLY A 257 24.47 -0.58 15.75
N TYR A 258 24.79 0.23 14.73
CA TYR A 258 24.08 0.28 13.45
C TYR A 258 24.10 -1.07 12.71
N VAL A 259 25.30 -1.66 12.56
CA VAL A 259 25.51 -2.87 11.76
C VAL A 259 24.61 -4.02 12.24
N TRP A 260 24.63 -4.29 13.55
CA TRP A 260 23.82 -5.36 14.12
C TRP A 260 22.34 -5.01 14.19
N ALA A 261 21.98 -3.75 14.40
CA ALA A 261 20.58 -3.32 14.39
C ALA A 261 19.92 -3.58 13.03
N VAL A 262 20.60 -3.24 11.91
CA VAL A 262 20.09 -3.48 10.56
C VAL A 262 20.10 -4.97 10.21
N ARG A 263 21.10 -5.74 10.67
CA ARG A 263 21.10 -7.21 10.51
C ARG A 263 19.93 -7.88 11.24
N VAL A 264 19.62 -7.45 12.45
CA VAL A 264 18.45 -7.94 13.21
C VAL A 264 17.16 -7.64 12.43
N LEU A 265 17.04 -6.42 11.87
CA LEU A 265 15.91 -6.08 10.99
C LEU A 265 15.85 -7.02 9.79
N ALA A 266 16.98 -7.32 9.13
CA ALA A 266 17.04 -8.24 8.00
C ALA A 266 16.57 -9.66 8.37
N PHE A 267 16.95 -10.18 9.54
CA PHE A 267 16.51 -11.49 10.01
C PHE A 267 15.02 -11.53 10.35
N ILE A 268 14.46 -10.47 10.91
CA ILE A 268 13.02 -10.36 11.14
C ILE A 268 12.28 -10.33 9.79
N CYS A 269 12.77 -9.54 8.84
CA CYS A 269 12.18 -9.44 7.51
C CYS A 269 12.17 -10.79 6.78
N ILE A 270 13.29 -11.52 6.75
CA ILE A 270 13.33 -12.83 6.09
C ILE A 270 12.40 -13.84 6.76
N THR A 271 12.31 -13.84 8.09
CA THR A 271 11.41 -14.73 8.83
C THR A 271 9.94 -14.46 8.48
N CYS A 272 9.53 -13.19 8.44
CA CYS A 272 8.18 -12.79 8.05
C CYS A 272 7.89 -13.15 6.59
N MET A 273 8.84 -12.91 5.67
CA MET A 273 8.67 -13.22 4.25
C MET A 273 8.62 -14.73 3.99
N VAL A 274 9.42 -15.54 4.68
CA VAL A 274 9.35 -17.01 4.61
C VAL A 274 7.97 -17.48 5.12
N GLY A 275 7.50 -16.95 6.25
CA GLY A 275 6.15 -17.21 6.74
C GLY A 275 5.07 -16.85 5.71
N SER A 276 5.24 -15.71 5.03
CA SER A 276 4.35 -15.29 3.95
C SER A 276 4.35 -16.29 2.78
N ILE A 277 5.53 -16.69 2.29
CA ILE A 277 5.68 -17.64 1.18
C ILE A 277 5.00 -18.99 1.49
N LEU A 278 5.10 -19.47 2.73
CA LEU A 278 4.48 -20.73 3.14
C LEU A 278 2.95 -20.67 3.19
N LEU A 279 2.38 -19.51 3.54
CA LEU A 279 0.95 -19.33 3.74
C LEU A 279 0.22 -18.83 2.48
N VAL A 280 0.88 -18.03 1.63
CA VAL A 280 0.29 -17.50 0.41
C VAL A 280 0.16 -18.60 -0.63
N LYS A 281 -1.09 -18.81 -1.10
CA LYS A 281 -1.39 -19.76 -2.17
C LYS A 281 -2.28 -19.12 -3.22
N GLU A 282 -1.90 -19.27 -4.47
CA GLU A 282 -2.70 -18.85 -5.61
C GLU A 282 -3.89 -19.80 -5.80
N ARG A 283 -5.04 -19.26 -6.20
CA ARG A 283 -6.24 -20.05 -6.50
C ARG A 283 -6.52 -20.16 -7.99
N PHE A 284 -6.40 -19.07 -8.73
CA PHE A 284 -6.65 -19.01 -10.17
C PHE A 284 -5.37 -19.25 -10.96
N ARG A 285 -4.93 -20.51 -10.98
CA ARG A 285 -3.92 -20.93 -11.96
C ARG A 285 -4.65 -21.18 -13.26
N LYS A 286 -4.28 -20.50 -14.37
CA LYS A 286 -4.77 -20.89 -15.70
C LYS A 286 -4.56 -22.39 -15.83
N VAL A 287 -5.65 -23.13 -15.92
CA VAL A 287 -5.62 -24.55 -16.30
C VAL A 287 -4.88 -24.56 -17.63
N GLY A 288 -3.70 -25.18 -17.64
CA GLY A 288 -2.91 -25.29 -18.85
C GLY A 288 -3.80 -25.81 -19.96
N LYS A 289 -3.69 -25.25 -21.16
CA LYS A 289 -4.43 -25.62 -22.38
C LYS A 289 -4.75 -27.10 -22.32
N VAL A 290 -6.02 -27.43 -22.15
CA VAL A 290 -6.52 -28.78 -22.42
C VAL A 290 -6.26 -28.93 -23.92
N LYS A 291 -5.30 -29.78 -24.28
CA LYS A 291 -5.09 -30.22 -25.65
C LYS A 291 -6.40 -30.88 -26.13
N GLY A 292 -7.19 -30.12 -26.86
CA GLY A 292 -8.42 -30.69 -27.44
C GLY A 292 -9.56 -29.70 -27.64
N SER A 293 -9.33 -28.48 -28.11
CA SER A 293 -10.37 -27.73 -28.82
C SER A 293 -9.69 -27.05 -30.02
N LYS A 294 -10.10 -27.41 -31.19
CA LYS A 294 -9.60 -26.92 -32.47
C LYS A 294 -10.06 -25.49 -32.80
N ASP A 295 -10.67 -24.79 -31.85
CA ASP A 295 -11.34 -23.50 -32.10
C ASP A 295 -10.49 -22.27 -31.67
N ASP A 296 -9.29 -22.49 -31.05
CA ASP A 296 -8.38 -21.41 -30.63
C ASP A 296 -7.18 -21.22 -31.59
N GLU A 297 -7.16 -21.87 -32.76
CA GLU A 297 -6.07 -21.70 -33.74
C GLU A 297 -6.21 -20.40 -34.57
N GLY A 298 -7.35 -19.70 -34.49
CA GLY A 298 -7.59 -18.48 -35.28
C GLY A 298 -6.90 -17.21 -34.75
N GLU A 299 -6.63 -17.13 -33.43
CA GLU A 299 -6.02 -15.89 -32.88
C GLU A 299 -4.48 -15.92 -32.80
N GLU A 300 -3.85 -17.12 -32.85
CA GLU A 300 -2.39 -17.24 -32.92
C GLU A 300 -1.89 -17.29 -34.38
N GLU A 301 -2.73 -17.61 -35.36
CA GLU A 301 -2.38 -17.52 -36.79
C GLU A 301 -2.40 -16.07 -37.28
N GLU A 302 -3.28 -15.19 -36.76
CA GLU A 302 -3.25 -13.75 -37.09
C GLU A 302 -1.98 -13.04 -36.60
N GLU A 303 -1.32 -13.50 -35.53
CA GLU A 303 -0.02 -12.97 -35.10
C GLU A 303 1.17 -13.57 -35.86
N ARG A 304 0.97 -14.72 -36.58
CA ARG A 304 2.02 -15.35 -37.39
C ARG A 304 1.94 -15.04 -38.88
N GLU A 305 0.73 -14.80 -39.40
CA GLU A 305 0.57 -14.40 -40.83
C GLU A 305 1.02 -12.96 -41.12
N GLU A 306 1.13 -12.06 -40.11
CA GLU A 306 1.74 -10.74 -40.30
C GLU A 306 3.29 -10.77 -40.39
N GLY A 307 3.95 -11.96 -40.25
CA GLY A 307 5.39 -12.13 -40.28
C GLY A 307 5.98 -12.76 -41.56
N ASP A 308 5.18 -13.51 -42.32
CA ASP A 308 5.75 -14.40 -43.37
C ASP A 308 5.33 -14.06 -44.82
N ASP A 309 4.51 -13.04 -45.08
CA ASP A 309 4.09 -12.70 -46.44
C ASP A 309 4.98 -11.71 -47.20
N GLU A 310 6.28 -11.61 -46.87
CA GLU A 310 7.23 -10.77 -47.64
C GLU A 310 8.41 -11.57 -48.25
N TYR A 311 8.11 -12.71 -48.85
CA TYR A 311 9.09 -13.36 -49.72
C TYR A 311 8.43 -14.13 -50.86
N VAL A 312 7.86 -13.46 -51.86
CA VAL A 312 7.80 -13.85 -53.29
C VAL A 312 7.05 -12.75 -54.10
N ARG A 313 7.73 -11.91 -54.75
CA ARG A 313 7.68 -11.60 -56.18
C ARG A 313 8.36 -10.29 -56.47
N GLY A 314 9.51 -10.45 -56.99
CA GLY A 314 10.39 -9.38 -57.39
C GLY A 314 10.14 -8.88 -58.79
N GLN A 315 10.99 -7.98 -59.18
CA GLN A 315 11.27 -7.36 -60.48
C GLN A 315 10.32 -6.23 -60.89
N GLY A 316 10.79 -5.03 -60.64
CA GLY A 316 10.26 -3.79 -61.20
C GLY A 316 10.91 -2.55 -60.60
N HIS A 317 12.03 -2.14 -61.22
CA HIS A 317 12.59 -0.80 -61.30
C HIS A 317 12.35 0.29 -60.24
N GLY A 318 13.41 0.64 -59.55
CA GLY A 318 13.98 1.98 -59.36
C GLY A 318 13.09 3.09 -58.77
N GLN A 319 13.59 3.70 -57.69
CA GLN A 319 13.12 4.93 -57.02
C GLN A 319 12.10 4.73 -55.87
N GLY A 320 12.59 4.33 -54.70
CA GLY A 320 11.75 4.23 -53.50
C GLY A 320 12.49 4.05 -52.17
N HIS A 321 13.81 4.04 -52.11
CA HIS A 321 14.54 3.69 -50.91
C HIS A 321 14.46 4.72 -49.74
N GLY A 322 14.02 5.96 -50.02
CA GLY A 322 13.88 6.98 -48.97
C GLY A 322 12.53 6.97 -48.24
N ARG A 323 11.50 6.38 -48.86
CA ARG A 323 10.13 6.45 -48.32
C ARG A 323 9.76 5.29 -47.42
N ILE A 324 10.43 4.15 -47.60
CA ILE A 324 10.20 2.91 -46.80
C ILE A 324 10.87 3.01 -45.43
N ALA A 325 12.04 3.65 -45.34
CA ALA A 325 12.72 3.83 -44.02
C ALA A 325 12.01 4.83 -43.11
N SER A 326 11.32 5.82 -43.64
CA SER A 326 10.48 6.76 -42.84
C SER A 326 9.20 6.11 -42.34
N LEU A 327 8.55 5.28 -43.15
CA LEU A 327 7.33 4.54 -42.78
C LEU A 327 7.58 3.48 -41.71
N GLN A 328 8.73 2.80 -41.73
CA GLN A 328 9.11 1.84 -40.71
C GLN A 328 9.47 2.50 -39.36
N ARG A 329 9.96 3.74 -39.39
CA ARG A 329 10.27 4.49 -38.15
C ARG A 329 9.04 5.04 -37.46
N GLU A 330 8.02 5.45 -38.24
CA GLU A 330 6.69 5.85 -37.70
C GLU A 330 5.98 4.65 -37.06
N SER A 331 6.05 3.48 -37.68
CA SER A 331 5.42 2.25 -37.19
C SER A 331 5.83 1.84 -35.76
N LYS A 332 7.10 2.00 -35.36
CA LYS A 332 7.53 1.62 -33.98
C LYS A 332 7.02 2.59 -32.92
N THR A 333 7.01 3.86 -33.19
CA THR A 333 6.49 4.89 -32.27
C THR A 333 4.97 4.84 -32.19
N GLU A 334 4.28 4.64 -33.32
CA GLU A 334 2.84 4.42 -33.35
C GLU A 334 2.43 3.11 -32.68
N LYS A 335 3.13 2.02 -32.93
CA LYS A 335 2.92 0.75 -32.21
C LYS A 335 3.12 0.92 -30.71
N LEU A 336 4.12 1.68 -30.27
CA LEU A 336 4.34 2.00 -28.86
C LEU A 336 3.23 2.87 -28.29
N ILE A 337 2.81 3.92 -29.01
CA ILE A 337 1.72 4.82 -28.63
C ILE A 337 0.38 4.08 -28.61
N ASN A 338 0.11 3.24 -29.60
CA ASN A 338 -1.10 2.43 -29.65
C ASN A 338 -1.09 1.34 -28.57
N SER A 339 0.07 0.74 -28.29
CA SER A 339 0.24 -0.17 -27.16
C SER A 339 0.03 0.53 -25.83
N LEU A 340 0.57 1.75 -25.66
CA LEU A 340 0.32 2.59 -24.48
C LEU A 340 -1.15 3.02 -24.38
N LYS A 341 -1.79 3.41 -25.50
CA LYS A 341 -3.22 3.73 -25.54
C LYS A 341 -4.08 2.50 -25.21
N LYS A 342 -3.74 1.32 -25.75
CA LYS A 342 -4.40 0.05 -25.42
C LYS A 342 -4.14 -0.34 -23.97
N MET A 343 -2.94 -0.10 -23.44
CA MET A 343 -2.55 -0.38 -22.06
C MET A 343 -3.24 0.55 -21.05
N LEU A 344 -3.31 1.84 -21.35
CA LEU A 344 -4.01 2.84 -20.54
C LEU A 344 -5.53 2.78 -20.73
N ARG A 345 -6.02 2.06 -21.74
CA ARG A 345 -7.45 1.96 -22.10
C ARG A 345 -8.14 3.34 -21.99
N ILE A 346 -7.59 4.33 -22.71
CA ILE A 346 -7.97 5.78 -22.65
C ILE A 346 -9.48 6.02 -22.89
N GLY A 347 -10.25 4.98 -23.22
CA GLY A 347 -11.72 5.04 -23.29
C GLY A 347 -12.46 4.76 -21.97
N ASP A 348 -11.78 4.33 -20.90
CA ASP A 348 -12.42 4.05 -19.61
C ASP A 348 -12.17 5.20 -18.61
N TYR A 349 -13.03 6.22 -18.64
CA TYR A 349 -12.95 7.37 -17.74
C TYR A 349 -12.94 6.98 -16.26
N ARG A 350 -13.54 5.84 -15.89
CA ARG A 350 -13.59 5.32 -14.52
C ARG A 350 -12.18 5.04 -14.01
N PHE A 351 -11.41 4.31 -14.81
CA PHE A 351 -10.02 3.97 -14.51
C PHE A 351 -9.10 5.20 -14.57
N LEU A 352 -9.29 6.09 -15.55
CA LEU A 352 -8.51 7.32 -15.69
C LEU A 352 -8.66 8.23 -14.46
N PHE A 353 -9.89 8.51 -14.01
CA PHE A 353 -10.12 9.34 -12.83
C PHE A 353 -9.62 8.67 -11.55
N LEU A 354 -9.72 7.33 -11.43
CA LEU A 354 -9.15 6.58 -10.31
C LEU A 354 -7.63 6.75 -10.25
N ILE A 355 -6.92 6.61 -11.37
CA ILE A 355 -5.45 6.76 -11.42
C ILE A 355 -5.05 8.16 -10.98
N VAL A 356 -5.65 9.20 -11.58
CA VAL A 356 -5.30 10.59 -11.29
C VAL A 356 -5.65 10.95 -9.85
N GLY A 357 -6.82 10.52 -9.37
CA GLY A 357 -7.23 10.73 -7.98
C GLY A 357 -6.30 10.06 -6.98
N SER A 358 -5.90 8.83 -7.27
CA SER A 358 -4.97 8.07 -6.43
C SER A 358 -3.57 8.67 -6.43
N PHE A 359 -3.10 9.16 -7.57
CA PHE A 359 -1.81 9.84 -7.69
C PHE A 359 -1.71 11.05 -6.77
N PHE A 360 -2.70 11.95 -6.81
CA PHE A 360 -2.68 13.16 -5.98
C PHE A 360 -2.91 12.86 -4.50
N ALA A 361 -3.82 11.93 -4.18
CA ALA A 361 -4.12 11.56 -2.80
C ALA A 361 -2.91 10.89 -2.12
N GLU A 362 -2.27 9.95 -2.81
CA GLU A 362 -1.10 9.23 -2.30
C GLU A 362 0.11 10.16 -2.20
N LEU A 363 0.36 11.01 -3.20
CA LEU A 363 1.45 11.98 -3.16
C LEU A 363 1.31 12.93 -1.97
N SER A 364 0.11 13.50 -1.75
CA SER A 364 -0.18 14.31 -0.57
C SER A 364 0.15 13.58 0.73
N LEU A 365 -0.24 12.31 0.83
CA LEU A 365 -0.04 11.48 2.01
C LEU A 365 1.43 11.17 2.27
N VAL A 366 2.17 10.77 1.24
CA VAL A 366 3.61 10.43 1.36
C VAL A 366 4.42 11.67 1.75
N LEU A 367 4.16 12.81 1.11
CA LEU A 367 4.85 14.06 1.44
C LEU A 367 4.59 14.47 2.88
N LEU A 368 3.32 14.44 3.30
CA LEU A 368 2.98 14.82 4.67
C LEU A 368 3.58 13.86 5.69
N LEU A 369 3.52 12.55 5.46
CA LEU A 369 4.11 11.55 6.35
C LEU A 369 5.63 11.70 6.45
N THR A 370 6.30 12.02 5.34
CA THR A 370 7.75 12.22 5.28
C THR A 370 8.19 13.43 6.12
N TYR A 371 7.47 14.54 6.01
CA TYR A 371 7.88 15.81 6.66
C TYR A 371 7.11 16.13 7.94
N PHE A 372 6.17 15.28 8.39
CA PHE A 372 5.34 15.55 9.57
C PHE A 372 6.13 15.66 10.87
N ALA A 373 7.19 14.86 11.02
CA ALA A 373 8.07 14.95 12.17
C ALA A 373 8.81 16.30 12.20
N SER A 374 9.41 16.69 11.09
CA SER A 374 10.12 17.97 10.95
C SER A 374 9.18 19.16 11.14
N TYR A 375 7.98 19.09 10.55
CA TYR A 375 6.93 20.09 10.78
C TYR A 375 6.58 20.21 12.27
N SER A 376 6.40 19.09 12.95
CA SER A 376 6.05 19.09 14.37
C SER A 376 7.14 19.72 15.24
N ILE A 377 8.41 19.48 14.91
CA ILE A 377 9.56 20.10 15.58
C ILE A 377 9.56 21.61 15.33
N ALA A 378 9.34 22.06 14.10
CA ALA A 378 9.23 23.48 13.76
C ALA A 378 8.08 24.18 14.53
N GLN A 379 7.01 23.45 14.89
CA GLN A 379 5.93 23.94 15.75
C GLN A 379 6.26 23.84 17.26
N GLY A 380 7.50 23.58 17.63
CA GLY A 380 7.97 23.55 19.02
C GLY A 380 7.72 22.23 19.75
N ALA A 381 7.41 21.14 19.04
CA ALA A 381 7.39 19.82 19.65
C ALA A 381 8.82 19.33 19.89
N SER A 382 9.04 18.56 20.97
CA SER A 382 10.33 17.89 21.18
C SER A 382 10.52 16.78 20.13
N GLU A 383 11.77 16.43 19.83
CA GLU A 383 12.08 15.34 18.92
C GLU A 383 11.40 14.03 19.34
N SER A 384 11.39 13.72 20.65
CA SER A 384 10.69 12.55 21.19
C SER A 384 9.18 12.59 20.92
N THR A 385 8.55 13.75 21.05
CA THR A 385 7.12 13.94 20.77
C THR A 385 6.82 13.75 19.28
N SER A 386 7.68 14.24 18.40
CA SER A 386 7.51 14.11 16.96
C SER A 386 7.50 12.65 16.50
N TYR A 387 8.40 11.84 17.05
CA TYR A 387 8.38 10.38 16.80
C TYR A 387 7.14 9.70 17.39
N LEU A 388 6.68 10.11 18.56
CA LEU A 388 5.44 9.57 19.15
C LEU A 388 4.21 9.92 18.30
N LEU A 389 4.16 11.10 17.69
CA LEU A 389 3.09 11.48 16.75
C LEU A 389 3.05 10.54 15.54
N LEU A 390 4.20 10.15 14.98
CA LEU A 390 4.26 9.15 13.90
C LEU A 390 3.82 7.76 14.37
N VAL A 391 4.14 7.38 15.60
CA VAL A 391 3.66 6.12 16.20
C VAL A 391 2.14 6.13 16.33
N VAL A 392 1.55 7.22 16.83
CA VAL A 392 0.08 7.39 16.93
C VAL A 392 -0.56 7.35 15.55
N TRP A 393 0.04 8.03 14.55
CA TRP A 393 -0.43 7.98 13.18
C TRP A 393 -0.52 6.55 12.64
N ASN A 394 0.54 5.76 12.80
CA ASN A 394 0.56 4.37 12.34
C ASN A 394 -0.36 3.46 13.16
N ALA A 395 -0.45 3.68 14.48
CA ALA A 395 -1.33 2.92 15.36
C ALA A 395 -2.82 3.13 15.00
N THR A 396 -3.24 4.38 14.80
CA THR A 396 -4.61 4.69 14.35
C THR A 396 -4.85 4.25 12.90
N GLY A 397 -3.79 4.24 12.07
CA GLY A 397 -3.80 3.69 10.72
C GLY A 397 -4.16 2.20 10.66
N ILE A 398 -3.88 1.41 11.72
CA ILE A 398 -4.34 0.01 11.81
C ILE A 398 -5.88 -0.02 11.78
N PHE A 399 -6.52 0.75 12.64
CA PHE A 399 -7.98 0.85 12.67
C PHE A 399 -8.54 1.45 11.39
N GLY A 400 -7.85 2.43 10.81
CA GLY A 400 -8.18 3.06 9.54
C GLY A 400 -8.14 2.13 8.33
N ARG A 401 -7.37 1.06 8.37
CA ARG A 401 -7.34 0.03 7.30
C ARG A 401 -8.45 -1.01 7.48
N PHE A 402 -8.72 -1.39 8.71
CA PHE A 402 -9.67 -2.45 9.03
C PHE A 402 -11.12 -1.98 9.03
N ILE A 403 -11.45 -0.92 9.79
CA ILE A 403 -12.84 -0.47 9.99
C ILE A 403 -13.49 0.04 8.69
N PRO A 404 -12.86 0.95 7.93
CA PRO A 404 -13.44 1.40 6.67
C PRO A 404 -13.50 0.30 5.61
N GLY A 405 -12.58 -0.68 5.63
CA GLY A 405 -12.66 -1.87 4.79
C GLY A 405 -13.93 -2.67 5.04
N TYR A 406 -14.24 -2.92 6.32
CA TYR A 406 -15.48 -3.60 6.72
C TYR A 406 -16.75 -2.79 6.34
N ILE A 407 -16.74 -1.49 6.60
CA ILE A 407 -17.85 -0.60 6.25
C ILE A 407 -18.01 -0.55 4.72
N GLY A 408 -16.91 -0.50 3.98
CA GLY A 408 -16.88 -0.48 2.52
C GLY A 408 -17.50 -1.72 1.89
N ASP A 409 -17.31 -2.90 2.48
CA ASP A 409 -17.95 -4.14 2.02
C ASP A 409 -19.49 -4.06 2.09
N HIS A 410 -20.04 -3.22 2.97
CA HIS A 410 -21.50 -3.05 3.13
C HIS A 410 -22.06 -1.86 2.36
N TYR A 411 -21.38 -0.71 2.41
CA TYR A 411 -21.87 0.57 1.85
C TYR A 411 -21.21 0.96 0.53
N GLY A 412 -20.25 0.17 0.04
CA GLY A 412 -19.51 0.40 -1.19
C GLY A 412 -18.13 1.01 -0.97
N MET A 413 -17.12 0.43 -1.64
CA MET A 413 -15.71 0.80 -1.46
C MET A 413 -15.40 2.21 -1.91
N PHE A 414 -15.96 2.63 -3.07
CA PHE A 414 -15.78 3.97 -3.61
C PHE A 414 -16.38 5.05 -2.71
N ASN A 415 -17.55 4.77 -2.10
CA ASN A 415 -18.20 5.70 -1.18
C ASN A 415 -17.35 5.96 0.06
N ILE A 416 -16.86 4.88 0.67
CA ILE A 416 -16.07 4.96 1.90
C ILE A 416 -14.69 5.55 1.61
N ASN A 417 -14.03 5.17 0.49
CA ASN A 417 -12.76 5.76 0.13
C ASN A 417 -12.88 7.26 -0.14
N LEU A 418 -13.94 7.70 -0.83
CA LEU A 418 -14.21 9.12 -1.04
C LEU A 418 -14.43 9.87 0.28
N LEU A 419 -15.21 9.29 1.21
CA LEU A 419 -15.43 9.86 2.54
C LEU A 419 -14.11 10.03 3.32
N MET A 420 -13.21 9.03 3.25
CA MET A 420 -11.90 9.10 3.91
C MET A 420 -10.99 10.15 3.27
N ASN A 421 -11.01 10.29 1.93
CA ASN A 421 -10.28 11.35 1.22
C ASN A 421 -10.79 12.74 1.62
N ILE A 422 -12.12 12.94 1.70
CA ILE A 422 -12.72 14.21 2.17
C ILE A 422 -12.29 14.49 3.61
N GLY A 423 -12.36 13.49 4.50
CA GLY A 423 -11.93 13.63 5.89
C GLY A 423 -10.46 14.03 5.99
N TYR A 424 -9.57 13.36 5.25
CA TYR A 424 -8.14 13.67 5.21
C TYR A 424 -7.85 15.09 4.70
N MET A 425 -8.49 15.48 3.60
CA MET A 425 -8.39 16.83 3.04
C MET A 425 -8.83 17.90 4.06
N LEU A 426 -9.99 17.70 4.72
CA LEU A 426 -10.50 18.64 5.74
C LEU A 426 -9.56 18.73 6.96
N LEU A 427 -8.98 17.61 7.40
CA LEU A 427 -8.01 17.60 8.48
C LEU A 427 -6.76 18.42 8.15
N ILE A 428 -6.30 18.41 6.90
CA ILE A 428 -5.16 19.24 6.49
C ILE A 428 -5.58 20.71 6.40
N LEU A 429 -6.63 21.03 5.63
CA LEU A 429 -6.97 22.42 5.29
C LEU A 429 -7.65 23.17 6.43
N VAL A 430 -8.50 22.49 7.23
CA VAL A 430 -9.31 23.14 8.26
C VAL A 430 -8.70 22.99 9.66
N LEU A 431 -7.99 21.89 9.93
CA LEU A 431 -7.41 21.65 11.25
C LEU A 431 -5.91 21.96 11.29
N LEU A 432 -5.10 21.32 10.44
CA LEU A 432 -3.64 21.40 10.55
C LEU A 432 -3.11 22.76 10.07
N LEU A 433 -3.57 23.25 8.93
CA LEU A 433 -3.08 24.49 8.33
C LEU A 433 -3.34 25.72 9.23
N PRO A 434 -4.57 26.00 9.73
CA PRO A 434 -4.83 27.21 10.52
C PRO A 434 -4.49 27.07 12.01
N PHE A 435 -4.52 25.86 12.58
CA PHE A 435 -4.38 25.63 14.02
C PHE A 435 -3.13 24.84 14.42
N GLY A 436 -2.44 24.18 13.47
CA GLY A 436 -1.20 23.47 13.74
C GLY A 436 -0.14 24.33 14.45
N PRO A 437 0.11 25.57 13.98
CA PRO A 437 1.04 26.48 14.62
C PRO A 437 0.62 26.98 16.01
N LYS A 438 -0.66 26.88 16.36
CA LYS A 438 -1.21 27.48 17.57
C LYS A 438 -1.27 26.51 18.76
N SER A 439 -1.37 25.21 18.53
CA SER A 439 -1.60 24.26 19.61
C SER A 439 -0.98 22.89 19.34
N ARG A 440 -0.21 22.37 20.30
CA ARG A 440 0.30 21.00 20.29
C ARG A 440 -0.80 19.95 20.29
N GLY A 441 -1.96 20.24 20.89
CA GLY A 441 -3.12 19.37 20.88
C GLY A 441 -3.63 19.07 19.46
N VAL A 442 -3.54 20.04 18.56
CA VAL A 442 -3.89 19.89 17.15
C VAL A 442 -3.02 18.85 16.46
N LEU A 443 -1.70 18.81 16.76
CA LEU A 443 -0.79 17.82 16.20
C LEU A 443 -1.18 16.39 16.62
N TRP A 444 -1.56 16.19 17.88
CA TRP A 444 -2.03 14.89 18.37
C TRP A 444 -3.36 14.48 17.75
N THR A 445 -4.32 15.42 17.68
CA THR A 445 -5.62 15.18 17.03
C THR A 445 -5.42 14.84 15.56
N PHE A 446 -4.57 15.59 14.88
CA PHE A 446 -4.25 15.33 13.48
C PHE A 446 -3.55 13.98 13.30
N ALA A 447 -2.56 13.63 14.14
CA ALA A 447 -1.89 12.33 14.07
C ALA A 447 -2.88 11.18 14.26
N GLY A 448 -3.84 11.31 15.18
CA GLY A 448 -4.87 10.31 15.40
C GLY A 448 -5.86 10.17 14.24
N LEU A 449 -6.54 11.26 13.88
CA LEU A 449 -7.57 11.24 12.83
C LEU A 449 -6.96 11.13 11.43
N GLY A 450 -5.85 11.81 11.17
CA GLY A 450 -5.12 11.74 9.91
C GLY A 450 -4.56 10.35 9.65
N GLY A 451 -4.03 9.69 10.69
CA GLY A 451 -3.60 8.30 10.62
C GLY A 451 -4.74 7.35 10.25
N PHE A 452 -5.92 7.54 10.86
CA PHE A 452 -7.12 6.77 10.52
C PHE A 452 -7.53 6.95 9.05
N CYS A 453 -7.67 8.18 8.58
CA CYS A 453 -8.05 8.46 7.19
C CYS A 453 -6.99 7.95 6.20
N SER A 454 -5.71 8.19 6.46
CA SER A 454 -4.61 7.77 5.59
C SER A 454 -4.49 6.26 5.46
N GLY A 455 -4.72 5.52 6.54
CA GLY A 455 -4.78 4.06 6.51
C GLY A 455 -5.82 3.54 5.54
N SER A 456 -7.01 4.16 5.53
CA SER A 456 -8.11 3.80 4.63
C SER A 456 -7.76 4.04 3.15
N ILE A 457 -7.23 5.21 2.83
CA ILE A 457 -6.87 5.61 1.46
C ILE A 457 -5.94 4.57 0.84
N LEU A 458 -4.91 4.15 1.58
CA LEU A 458 -3.96 3.16 1.10
C LEU A 458 -4.54 1.74 0.96
N SER A 459 -5.46 1.34 1.85
CA SER A 459 -6.01 -0.02 1.85
C SER A 459 -7.19 -0.19 0.90
N LEU A 460 -7.99 0.85 0.68
CA LEU A 460 -9.18 0.79 -0.18
C LEU A 460 -8.87 1.00 -1.66
N LEU A 461 -7.77 1.68 -2.02
CA LEU A 461 -7.36 1.88 -3.40
C LEU A 461 -7.30 0.57 -4.22
N PRO A 462 -6.55 -0.47 -3.81
CA PRO A 462 -6.53 -1.73 -4.56
C PRO A 462 -7.91 -2.38 -4.61
N THR A 463 -8.71 -2.30 -3.55
CA THR A 463 -10.05 -2.87 -3.51
C THR A 463 -11.02 -2.18 -4.50
N CYS A 464 -10.97 -0.85 -4.59
CA CYS A 464 -11.72 -0.08 -5.60
C CYS A 464 -11.28 -0.44 -7.02
N LEU A 465 -9.97 -0.58 -7.25
CA LEU A 465 -9.43 -0.98 -8.54
C LEU A 465 -9.94 -2.37 -8.96
N PHE A 466 -10.02 -3.30 -8.01
CA PHE A 466 -10.48 -4.66 -8.24
C PHE A 466 -11.97 -4.74 -8.61
N GLN A 467 -12.78 -3.77 -8.19
CA GLN A 467 -14.20 -3.71 -8.58
C GLN A 467 -14.41 -3.32 -10.05
N ILE A 468 -13.50 -2.54 -10.62
CA ILE A 468 -13.60 -2.07 -12.02
C ILE A 468 -12.65 -2.81 -12.98
N THR A 469 -11.97 -3.86 -12.50
CA THR A 469 -10.95 -4.57 -13.27
C THR A 469 -11.19 -6.07 -13.24
N PRO A 470 -11.20 -6.75 -14.38
CA PRO A 470 -11.26 -8.21 -14.41
C PRO A 470 -10.01 -8.82 -13.75
N VAL A 471 -10.17 -9.98 -13.10
CA VAL A 471 -9.14 -10.62 -12.26
C VAL A 471 -7.86 -10.93 -13.03
N ASN A 472 -7.95 -11.24 -14.32
CA ASN A 472 -6.81 -11.57 -15.20
C ASN A 472 -5.95 -10.35 -15.61
N GLU A 473 -6.43 -9.12 -15.41
CA GLU A 473 -5.70 -7.88 -15.71
C GLU A 473 -5.36 -7.07 -14.45
N LEU A 474 -5.64 -7.62 -13.29
CA LEU A 474 -5.58 -6.94 -12.02
C LEU A 474 -4.19 -6.43 -11.69
N GLY A 475 -3.19 -7.31 -11.74
CA GLY A 475 -1.82 -6.97 -11.45
C GLY A 475 -1.25 -5.96 -12.47
N LYS A 476 -1.60 -6.11 -13.74
CA LYS A 476 -1.20 -5.17 -14.79
C LYS A 476 -1.72 -3.76 -14.53
N LYS A 477 -3.03 -3.60 -14.21
CA LYS A 477 -3.63 -2.30 -13.93
C LYS A 477 -3.13 -1.69 -12.62
N TYR A 478 -2.95 -2.52 -11.57
CA TYR A 478 -2.35 -2.07 -10.31
C TYR A 478 -0.91 -1.59 -10.53
N GLY A 479 -0.13 -2.30 -11.35
CA GLY A 479 1.22 -1.90 -11.72
C GLY A 479 1.28 -0.54 -12.46
N ILE A 480 0.30 -0.22 -13.30
CA ILE A 480 0.22 1.09 -13.97
C ILE A 480 -0.03 2.20 -12.94
N VAL A 481 -0.97 1.99 -12.02
CA VAL A 481 -1.28 2.95 -10.94
C VAL A 481 -0.05 3.24 -10.09
N THR A 482 0.62 2.19 -9.63
CA THR A 482 1.83 2.34 -8.79
C THR A 482 3.00 2.94 -9.55
N CYS A 483 3.16 2.67 -10.84
CA CYS A 483 4.20 3.29 -11.67
C CYS A 483 4.02 4.81 -11.79
N LEU A 484 2.77 5.30 -11.92
CA LEU A 484 2.52 6.74 -11.90
C LEU A 484 2.85 7.35 -10.52
N MET A 485 2.51 6.66 -9.43
CA MET A 485 2.90 7.07 -8.07
C MET A 485 4.41 7.13 -7.90
N ALA A 486 5.16 6.20 -8.53
CA ALA A 486 6.63 6.23 -8.52
C ALA A 486 7.20 7.54 -9.06
N ILE A 487 6.63 8.04 -10.16
CA ILE A 487 7.03 9.32 -10.75
C ILE A 487 6.72 10.47 -9.79
N GLY A 488 5.53 10.47 -9.19
CA GLY A 488 5.12 11.45 -8.19
C GLY A 488 6.08 11.50 -7.00
N ASN A 489 6.43 10.35 -6.45
CA ASN A 489 7.32 10.25 -5.30
C ASN A 489 8.77 10.65 -5.62
N LEU A 490 9.26 10.33 -6.84
CA LEU A 490 10.60 10.71 -7.27
C LEU A 490 10.80 12.22 -7.31
N PHE A 491 9.84 12.95 -7.82
CA PHE A 491 9.91 14.40 -7.96
C PHE A 491 9.26 15.16 -6.79
N GLY A 492 8.21 14.60 -6.19
CA GLY A 492 7.45 15.26 -5.14
C GLY A 492 8.24 15.51 -3.87
N ILE A 493 9.10 14.55 -3.45
CA ILE A 493 9.92 14.69 -2.26
C ILE A 493 10.94 15.84 -2.41
N PRO A 494 11.72 15.94 -3.50
CA PRO A 494 12.59 17.10 -3.73
C PRO A 494 11.84 18.43 -3.86
N ILE A 495 10.66 18.45 -4.51
CA ILE A 495 9.83 19.66 -4.59
C ILE A 495 9.37 20.09 -3.20
N ALA A 496 8.92 19.17 -2.38
CA ALA A 496 8.52 19.46 -1.00
C ALA A 496 9.70 20.01 -0.17
N ALA A 497 10.89 19.40 -0.31
CA ALA A 497 12.11 19.88 0.33
C ALA A 497 12.45 21.32 -0.10
N ALA A 498 12.33 21.61 -1.40
CA ALA A 498 12.56 22.96 -1.93
C ALA A 498 11.55 24.00 -1.41
N ILE A 499 10.29 23.60 -1.20
CA ILE A 499 9.26 24.48 -0.61
C ILE A 499 9.54 24.74 0.88
N ILE A 500 10.02 23.72 1.60
CA ILE A 500 10.34 23.83 3.03
C ILE A 500 11.61 24.68 3.25
N GLY A 501 12.55 24.67 2.29
CA GLY A 501 13.75 25.51 2.30
C GLY A 501 14.51 25.45 3.63
N ASP A 502 14.67 26.60 4.30
CA ASP A 502 15.38 26.70 5.59
C ASP A 502 14.54 26.21 6.78
N GLY A 503 13.31 25.76 6.56
CA GLY A 503 12.43 25.19 7.59
C GLY A 503 11.78 26.25 8.50
N SER A 504 11.60 27.48 8.00
CA SER A 504 10.85 28.51 8.71
C SER A 504 9.36 28.16 8.81
N GLN A 505 8.68 28.75 9.79
CA GLN A 505 7.23 28.51 9.97
C GLN A 505 6.42 28.91 8.73
N GLN A 506 6.83 29.96 8.02
CA GLN A 506 6.17 30.44 6.82
C GLN A 506 6.32 29.43 5.67
N GLU A 507 7.50 28.87 5.50
CA GLU A 507 7.77 27.83 4.49
C GLU A 507 7.00 26.53 4.77
N TYR A 508 6.92 26.11 6.03
CA TYR A 508 6.06 25.00 6.40
C TYR A 508 4.57 25.28 6.15
N ASN A 509 4.11 26.53 6.26
CA ASN A 509 2.74 26.87 5.86
C ASN A 509 2.55 26.75 4.35
N HIS A 510 3.51 27.17 3.53
CA HIS A 510 3.48 26.98 2.08
C HIS A 510 3.46 25.48 1.74
N PHE A 511 4.27 24.68 2.43
CA PHE A 511 4.24 23.22 2.28
C PHE A 511 2.88 22.62 2.64
N MET A 512 2.24 23.07 3.73
CA MET A 512 0.90 22.59 4.11
C MET A 512 -0.17 22.99 3.09
N VAL A 513 -0.09 24.18 2.50
CA VAL A 513 -0.97 24.58 1.39
C VAL A 513 -0.75 23.68 0.18
N PHE A 514 0.49 23.41 -0.20
CA PHE A 514 0.83 22.53 -1.31
C PHE A 514 0.24 21.12 -1.12
N VAL A 515 0.47 20.50 0.05
CA VAL A 515 -0.06 19.19 0.40
C VAL A 515 -1.60 19.20 0.43
N GLY A 516 -2.20 20.27 0.95
CA GLY A 516 -3.66 20.46 0.99
C GLY A 516 -4.29 20.57 -0.40
N VAL A 517 -3.63 21.25 -1.33
CA VAL A 517 -4.07 21.35 -2.74
C VAL A 517 -3.98 19.98 -3.43
N LEU A 518 -2.93 19.21 -3.16
CA LEU A 518 -2.83 17.83 -3.66
C LEU A 518 -3.96 16.95 -3.11
N ALA A 519 -4.25 17.03 -1.80
CA ALA A 519 -5.34 16.27 -1.18
C ALA A 519 -6.72 16.66 -1.76
N LEU A 520 -6.95 17.95 -2.00
CA LEU A 520 -8.17 18.46 -2.65
C LEU A 520 -8.28 17.90 -4.08
N SER A 521 -7.22 18.00 -4.87
CA SER A 521 -7.18 17.47 -6.24
C SER A 521 -7.47 15.97 -6.25
N GLY A 522 -6.83 15.19 -5.37
CA GLY A 522 -7.10 13.77 -5.20
C GLY A 522 -8.57 13.49 -4.91
N THR A 523 -9.16 14.22 -3.96
CA THR A 523 -10.58 14.08 -3.57
C THR A 523 -11.52 14.37 -4.73
N VAL A 524 -11.27 15.43 -5.52
CA VAL A 524 -12.07 15.81 -6.68
C VAL A 524 -12.04 14.72 -7.75
N PHE A 525 -10.88 14.18 -8.09
CA PHE A 525 -10.77 13.11 -9.08
C PHE A 525 -11.37 11.78 -8.57
N TRP A 526 -11.30 11.47 -7.29
CA TRP A 526 -12.00 10.33 -6.69
C TRP A 526 -13.52 10.50 -6.77
N TYR A 527 -14.03 11.72 -6.57
CA TYR A 527 -15.45 12.03 -6.78
C TYR A 527 -15.87 11.80 -8.24
N PHE A 528 -15.05 12.25 -9.22
CA PHE A 528 -15.32 11.98 -10.64
C PHE A 528 -15.24 10.49 -10.98
N SER A 529 -14.29 9.74 -10.43
CA SER A 529 -14.23 8.29 -10.62
C SER A 529 -15.49 7.59 -10.13
N ARG A 530 -15.97 7.95 -8.93
CA ARG A 530 -17.22 7.43 -8.39
C ARG A 530 -18.42 7.80 -9.27
N THR A 531 -18.54 9.05 -9.67
CA THR A 531 -19.68 9.52 -10.50
C THR A 531 -19.67 8.90 -11.90
N ALA A 532 -18.51 8.59 -12.45
CA ALA A 532 -18.38 7.88 -13.71
C ALA A 532 -18.90 6.42 -13.63
N ILE A 533 -18.97 5.83 -12.43
CA ILE A 533 -19.46 4.46 -12.21
C ILE A 533 -20.99 4.46 -12.01
N VAL A 534 -21.51 5.35 -11.16
CA VAL A 534 -22.90 5.30 -10.63
C VAL A 534 -23.71 6.54 -10.94
N GLY A 535 -23.11 7.55 -11.55
CA GLY A 535 -23.73 8.87 -11.70
C GLY A 535 -23.81 9.61 -10.35
N LEU A 536 -24.71 10.58 -10.25
CA LEU A 536 -24.87 11.41 -9.04
C LEU A 536 -25.67 10.74 -7.90
N LYS A 537 -26.03 9.47 -8.04
CA LYS A 537 -26.80 8.74 -7.01
C LYS A 537 -25.94 8.49 -5.77
N LEU A 538 -26.29 9.08 -4.63
CA LEU A 538 -25.53 8.95 -3.37
C LEU A 538 -25.76 7.60 -2.66
N ASN A 539 -26.96 7.03 -2.77
CA ASN A 539 -27.37 5.82 -2.02
C ASN A 539 -27.19 4.52 -2.82
N VAL A 540 -26.17 4.41 -3.63
CA VAL A 540 -25.86 3.18 -4.37
C VAL A 540 -24.56 2.59 -3.86
N LYS A 541 -24.59 1.29 -3.52
CA LYS A 541 -23.40 0.52 -3.16
C LYS A 541 -22.51 0.35 -4.38
N VAL A 542 -21.29 0.86 -4.33
CA VAL A 542 -20.27 0.77 -5.38
C VAL A 542 -18.94 0.32 -4.82
#